data_dc779b4514a1f4b72412c8110204f02c
#
_entry.id   dc779b4514a1f4b72412c8110204f02c
#
_cell.length_a   1.000
_cell.length_b   1.000
_cell.length_c   1.000
_cell.angle_alpha   90.00
_cell.angle_beta   90.00
_cell.angle_gamma   90.00
#
_symmetry.space_group_name_H-M   'P 1'
#
loop_
_entity.id
_entity.type
_entity.pdbx_description
1 polymer ?
#
loop_
_entity_poly.entity_id
_entity_poly.type
_entity_poly.pdbx_seq_one_letter_code
_entity_poly.pdbx_strand_id
1 'polypeptide(L)'
;MPDGQIAYTRDGQFQLNADGDVVNPDGYPLEPAINVPENATNITIGKDGTVTAVTDDQAAPVNLGQITLVDFINPQGLQAIGNNLFKATNASGDPAEGEPGLAGLGSIEQGSVESSNVEVVEELVNMITTQRAYEMNSKVVSTTDQMLQFITQNIG
;
A
#
# COMPACT_ATOMS: atom_id res chain seq x y z
N MET A 1 14.03 6.58 -7.45
CA MET A 1 13.26 7.64 -8.15
C MET A 1 14.19 8.43 -9.10
N PRO A 2 13.68 9.16 -10.11
CA PRO A 2 14.53 9.88 -11.07
C PRO A 2 15.44 10.95 -10.44
N ASP A 3 15.07 11.45 -9.29
CA ASP A 3 15.83 12.45 -8.51
C ASP A 3 16.89 11.84 -7.56
N GLY A 4 17.10 10.52 -7.66
CA GLY A 4 18.04 9.78 -6.79
C GLY A 4 17.55 9.59 -5.36
N GLN A 5 16.30 9.93 -5.05
CA GLN A 5 15.74 9.72 -3.71
C GLN A 5 15.13 8.32 -3.60
N ILE A 6 15.26 7.74 -2.40
CA ILE A 6 14.64 6.46 -2.06
C ILE A 6 13.18 6.72 -1.66
N ALA A 7 12.26 5.93 -2.20
CA ALA A 7 10.87 5.88 -1.80
C ALA A 7 10.53 4.45 -1.34
N TYR A 8 9.55 4.35 -0.47
CA TYR A 8 9.10 3.09 0.12
C TYR A 8 7.70 2.79 -0.37
N THR A 9 7.41 1.53 -0.58
CA THR A 9 6.07 1.08 -1.00
C THR A 9 5.66 -0.18 -0.25
N ARG A 10 4.35 -0.35 -0.09
CA ARG A 10 3.75 -1.62 0.35
C ARG A 10 3.22 -2.45 -0.81
N ASP A 11 3.26 -1.86 -2.01
CA ASP A 11 2.79 -2.53 -3.21
C ASP A 11 3.85 -3.55 -3.67
N GLY A 12 3.43 -4.79 -3.84
CA GLY A 12 4.27 -5.90 -4.31
C GLY A 12 4.10 -6.18 -5.81
N GLN A 13 3.42 -5.31 -6.56
CA GLN A 13 3.22 -5.48 -8.00
C GLN A 13 4.45 -4.99 -8.77
N PHE A 14 5.46 -5.84 -8.85
CA PHE A 14 6.66 -5.55 -9.63
C PHE A 14 6.59 -6.16 -11.02
N GLN A 15 7.28 -5.53 -11.97
CA GLN A 15 7.38 -5.93 -13.36
C GLN A 15 8.85 -5.93 -13.80
N LEU A 16 9.15 -6.60 -14.89
CA LEU A 16 10.47 -6.52 -15.51
C LEU A 16 10.44 -5.45 -16.62
N ASN A 17 11.44 -4.58 -16.62
CA ASN A 17 11.64 -3.65 -17.73
C ASN A 17 12.36 -4.33 -18.91
N ALA A 18 12.61 -3.59 -19.99
CA ALA A 18 13.31 -4.09 -21.18
C ALA A 18 14.77 -4.50 -20.92
N ASP A 19 15.37 -4.00 -19.86
CA ASP A 19 16.75 -4.27 -19.45
C ASP A 19 16.83 -5.46 -18.46
N GLY A 20 15.67 -6.04 -18.09
CA GLY A 20 15.58 -7.13 -17.12
C GLY A 20 15.58 -6.70 -15.65
N ASP A 21 15.52 -5.40 -15.36
CA ASP A 21 15.45 -4.93 -13.98
C ASP A 21 14.04 -5.04 -13.42
N VAL A 22 13.96 -5.37 -12.15
CA VAL A 22 12.71 -5.39 -11.40
C VAL A 22 12.29 -3.94 -11.08
N VAL A 23 11.15 -3.52 -11.61
CA VAL A 23 10.61 -2.16 -11.46
C VAL A 23 9.18 -2.20 -10.94
N ASN A 24 8.74 -1.10 -10.30
CA ASN A 24 7.35 -0.91 -9.95
C ASN A 24 6.50 -0.55 -11.20
N PRO A 25 5.16 -0.45 -11.11
CA PRO A 25 4.31 -0.07 -12.24
C PRO A 25 4.62 1.30 -12.86
N ASP A 26 5.25 2.19 -12.11
CA ASP A 26 5.68 3.52 -12.56
C ASP A 26 7.07 3.52 -13.25
N GLY A 27 7.73 2.35 -13.31
CA GLY A 27 9.05 2.18 -13.93
C GLY A 27 10.24 2.51 -13.01
N TYR A 28 10.04 2.67 -11.69
CA TYR A 28 11.13 2.89 -10.76
C TYR A 28 11.78 1.57 -10.36
N PRO A 29 13.11 1.46 -10.42
CA PRO A 29 13.82 0.23 -10.04
C PRO A 29 13.69 -0.04 -8.53
N LEU A 30 13.66 -1.33 -8.20
CA LEU A 30 13.74 -1.81 -6.83
C LEU A 30 15.15 -1.57 -6.27
N GLU A 31 15.23 -1.30 -4.98
CA GLU A 31 16.50 -1.21 -4.23
C GLU A 31 16.51 -2.30 -3.15
N PRO A 32 17.53 -3.18 -3.09
CA PRO A 32 18.67 -3.28 -4.01
C PRO A 32 18.27 -3.74 -5.41
N ALA A 33 18.99 -3.26 -6.43
CA ALA A 33 18.69 -3.57 -7.82
C ALA A 33 18.83 -5.09 -8.11
N ILE A 34 17.79 -5.68 -8.68
CA ILE A 34 17.77 -7.08 -9.08
C ILE A 34 17.59 -7.11 -10.59
N ASN A 35 18.60 -7.65 -11.27
CA ASN A 35 18.57 -7.82 -12.72
C ASN A 35 18.33 -9.29 -13.08
N VAL A 36 17.32 -9.53 -13.88
CA VAL A 36 16.93 -10.86 -14.38
C VAL A 36 17.47 -11.02 -15.80
N PRO A 37 18.31 -12.02 -16.08
CA PRO A 37 18.84 -12.24 -17.42
C PRO A 37 17.74 -12.66 -18.41
N GLU A 38 17.85 -12.26 -19.67
CA GLU A 38 16.87 -12.53 -20.73
C GLU A 38 16.59 -14.03 -20.97
N ASN A 39 17.56 -14.89 -20.64
CA ASN A 39 17.44 -16.35 -20.76
C ASN A 39 16.85 -17.02 -19.51
N ALA A 40 16.30 -16.24 -18.55
CA ALA A 40 15.62 -16.79 -17.40
C ALA A 40 14.25 -17.35 -17.78
N THR A 41 14.06 -18.64 -17.50
CA THR A 41 12.82 -19.36 -17.79
C THR A 41 11.83 -19.30 -16.61
N ASN A 42 12.36 -19.33 -15.39
CA ASN A 42 11.54 -19.33 -14.19
C ASN A 42 12.20 -18.50 -13.08
N ILE A 43 11.42 -17.62 -12.47
CA ILE A 43 11.86 -16.78 -11.35
C ILE A 43 11.14 -17.27 -10.11
N THR A 44 11.88 -17.53 -9.04
CA THR A 44 11.34 -17.93 -7.74
C THR A 44 11.82 -16.98 -6.68
N ILE A 45 10.89 -16.48 -5.88
CA ILE A 45 11.15 -15.60 -4.74
C ILE A 45 10.89 -16.39 -3.45
N GLY A 46 11.93 -16.54 -2.64
CA GLY A 46 11.86 -17.18 -1.34
C GLY A 46 11.13 -16.33 -0.31
N LYS A 47 10.65 -16.96 0.76
CA LYS A 47 10.01 -16.24 1.89
C LYS A 47 10.97 -15.31 2.63
N ASP A 48 12.26 -15.58 2.52
CA ASP A 48 13.39 -14.79 3.03
C ASP A 48 13.79 -13.62 2.10
N GLY A 49 13.07 -13.44 0.99
CA GLY A 49 13.37 -12.42 -0.01
C GLY A 49 14.42 -12.80 -1.03
N THR A 50 15.01 -14.00 -0.95
CA THR A 50 16.00 -14.47 -1.95
C THR A 50 15.34 -14.65 -3.32
N VAL A 51 15.87 -13.99 -4.34
CA VAL A 51 15.40 -14.10 -5.73
C VAL A 51 16.34 -15.02 -6.50
N THR A 52 15.79 -16.10 -7.03
CA THR A 52 16.51 -17.07 -7.84
C THR A 52 15.85 -17.23 -9.20
N ALA A 53 16.65 -17.45 -10.23
CA ALA A 53 16.17 -17.77 -11.57
C ALA A 53 16.81 -19.03 -12.12
N VAL A 54 16.04 -19.78 -12.90
CA VAL A 54 16.54 -20.88 -13.71
C VAL A 54 16.73 -20.36 -15.12
N THR A 55 17.94 -20.54 -15.67
CA THR A 55 18.27 -20.14 -17.03
C THR A 55 18.34 -21.38 -17.96
N ASP A 56 18.09 -21.17 -19.24
CA ASP A 56 18.14 -22.28 -20.21
C ASP A 56 19.51 -22.98 -20.29
N ASP A 57 20.57 -22.24 -19.94
CA ASP A 57 21.94 -22.75 -19.95
C ASP A 57 22.33 -23.56 -18.71
N GLN A 58 21.59 -23.33 -17.59
CA GLN A 58 21.90 -23.96 -16.30
C GLN A 58 20.62 -24.46 -15.64
N ALA A 59 20.51 -25.76 -15.43
CA ALA A 59 19.40 -26.38 -14.71
C ALA A 59 19.38 -26.06 -13.19
N ALA A 60 20.49 -25.53 -12.67
CA ALA A 60 20.58 -25.12 -11.28
C ALA A 60 20.10 -23.66 -11.11
N PRO A 61 19.29 -23.35 -10.08
CA PRO A 61 18.84 -21.98 -9.83
C PRO A 61 20.04 -21.08 -9.51
N VAL A 62 20.12 -19.94 -10.18
CA VAL A 62 21.11 -18.88 -9.95
C VAL A 62 20.50 -17.84 -9.01
N ASN A 63 21.24 -17.45 -7.98
CA ASN A 63 20.83 -16.36 -7.09
C ASN A 63 21.06 -15.01 -7.80
N LEU A 64 20.00 -14.22 -7.94
CA LEU A 64 20.03 -12.89 -8.58
C LEU A 64 20.15 -11.76 -7.57
N GLY A 65 19.76 -11.99 -6.32
CA GLY A 65 19.79 -10.99 -5.28
C GLY A 65 18.80 -11.30 -4.17
N GLN A 66 18.64 -10.35 -3.25
CA GLN A 66 17.72 -10.47 -2.13
C GLN A 66 16.89 -9.18 -2.01
N ILE A 67 15.59 -9.33 -1.84
CA ILE A 67 14.67 -8.24 -1.53
C ILE A 67 14.77 -7.96 -0.03
N THR A 68 15.02 -6.72 0.33
CA THR A 68 15.02 -6.25 1.73
C THR A 68 13.71 -5.57 2.07
N LEU A 69 13.25 -5.72 3.30
CA LEU A 69 12.12 -5.00 3.85
C LEU A 69 12.62 -3.87 4.76
N VAL A 70 11.80 -2.82 4.86
CA VAL A 70 12.13 -1.68 5.71
C VAL A 70 10.98 -1.45 6.69
N ASP A 71 11.34 -1.32 7.96
CA ASP A 71 10.40 -0.94 9.01
C ASP A 71 10.71 0.46 9.54
N PHE A 72 9.69 1.10 10.09
CA PHE A 72 9.76 2.44 10.66
C PHE A 72 9.18 2.44 12.06
N ILE A 73 9.83 3.15 12.97
CA ILE A 73 9.35 3.32 14.36
C ILE A 73 7.94 3.92 14.38
N ASN A 74 7.67 4.85 13.46
CA ASN A 74 6.35 5.46 13.30
C ASN A 74 5.92 5.47 11.83
N PRO A 75 5.26 4.40 11.34
CA PRO A 75 4.80 4.33 9.95
C PRO A 75 3.80 5.42 9.55
N GLN A 76 3.05 5.98 10.51
CA GLN A 76 2.11 7.08 10.24
C GLN A 76 2.81 8.42 9.97
N GLY A 77 4.08 8.54 10.37
CA GLY A 77 4.92 9.70 10.07
C GLY A 77 5.45 9.74 8.63
N LEU A 78 5.24 8.69 7.84
CA LEU A 78 5.64 8.67 6.45
C LEU A 78 4.79 9.64 5.61
N GLN A 79 5.43 10.35 4.71
CA GLN A 79 4.76 11.24 3.77
C GLN A 79 4.36 10.47 2.51
N ALA A 80 3.05 10.38 2.24
CA ALA A 80 2.57 9.84 0.97
C ALA A 80 2.85 10.83 -0.18
N ILE A 81 3.49 10.34 -1.24
CA ILE A 81 3.82 11.14 -2.43
C ILE A 81 3.00 10.73 -3.67
N GLY A 82 2.05 9.83 -3.50
CA GLY A 82 1.21 9.27 -4.56
C GLY A 82 1.72 7.92 -5.05
N ASN A 83 0.92 7.24 -5.89
CA ASN A 83 1.27 5.95 -6.53
C ASN A 83 1.74 4.86 -5.54
N ASN A 84 1.11 4.77 -4.37
CA ASN A 84 1.51 3.87 -3.28
C ASN A 84 2.95 4.07 -2.77
N LEU A 85 3.56 5.23 -3.07
CA LEU A 85 4.90 5.57 -2.65
C LEU A 85 4.88 6.48 -1.41
N PHE A 86 5.82 6.22 -0.52
CA PHE A 86 6.01 6.93 0.74
C PHE A 86 7.44 7.42 0.86
N LYS A 87 7.63 8.55 1.51
CA LYS A 87 8.93 9.11 1.81
C LYS A 87 9.13 9.18 3.32
N ALA A 88 10.33 8.84 3.77
CA ALA A 88 10.70 9.00 5.18
C ALA A 88 10.74 10.49 5.56
N THR A 89 10.31 10.79 6.78
CA THR A 89 10.33 12.13 7.38
C THR A 89 10.97 12.06 8.76
N ASN A 90 11.25 13.20 9.35
CA ASN A 90 11.74 13.24 10.73
C ASN A 90 10.73 12.65 11.73
N ALA A 91 9.43 12.62 11.38
CA ALA A 91 8.36 12.06 12.21
C ALA A 91 8.25 10.53 12.09
N SER A 92 8.70 9.93 10.98
CA SER A 92 8.71 8.47 10.80
C SER A 92 9.86 7.80 11.52
N GLY A 93 10.93 8.53 11.80
CA GLY A 93 12.21 7.98 12.22
C GLY A 93 13.03 7.47 11.02
N ASP A 94 14.23 6.97 11.34
CA ASP A 94 15.12 6.39 10.33
C ASP A 94 14.62 5.03 9.86
N PRO A 95 14.82 4.69 8.58
CA PRO A 95 14.48 3.38 8.04
C PRO A 95 15.34 2.28 8.67
N ALA A 96 14.71 1.24 9.18
CA ALA A 96 15.38 0.04 9.67
C ALA A 96 15.23 -1.05 8.60
N GLU A 97 16.31 -1.31 7.87
CA GLU A 97 16.35 -2.36 6.86
C GLU A 97 16.57 -3.73 7.50
N GLY A 98 15.93 -4.75 6.95
CA GLY A 98 16.07 -6.11 7.43
C GLY A 98 15.66 -7.16 6.39
N GLU A 99 16.07 -8.39 6.67
CA GLU A 99 15.69 -9.54 5.86
C GLU A 99 14.26 -9.97 6.18
N PRO A 100 13.44 -10.30 5.17
CA PRO A 100 12.11 -10.83 5.38
C PRO A 100 12.12 -12.08 6.29
N GLY A 101 11.16 -12.14 7.21
CA GLY A 101 11.05 -13.24 8.18
C GLY A 101 11.96 -13.15 9.41
N LEU A 102 12.85 -12.16 9.47
CA LEU A 102 13.72 -11.92 10.63
C LEU A 102 13.32 -10.61 11.36
N ALA A 103 13.75 -10.48 12.60
CA ALA A 103 13.58 -9.26 13.41
C ALA A 103 12.15 -8.71 13.53
N GLY A 104 11.13 -9.57 13.37
CA GLY A 104 9.71 -9.15 13.40
C GLY A 104 9.18 -8.64 12.07
N LEU A 105 9.99 -8.61 11.02
CA LEU A 105 9.56 -8.33 9.66
C LEU A 105 8.74 -9.50 9.11
N GLY A 106 7.70 -9.19 8.32
CA GLY A 106 6.89 -10.19 7.62
C GLY A 106 7.69 -10.98 6.59
N SER A 107 7.14 -12.11 6.15
CA SER A 107 7.71 -12.89 5.05
C SER A 107 7.15 -12.43 3.70
N ILE A 108 7.92 -12.64 2.62
CA ILE A 108 7.47 -12.41 1.25
C ILE A 108 6.75 -13.66 0.74
N GLU A 109 5.64 -13.47 0.02
CA GLU A 109 4.92 -14.55 -0.65
C GLU A 109 4.73 -14.21 -2.13
N GLN A 110 5.30 -15.05 -3.00
CA GLN A 110 5.20 -14.87 -4.44
C GLN A 110 3.82 -15.31 -4.96
N GLY A 111 3.31 -14.62 -5.99
CA GLY A 111 2.06 -14.99 -6.66
C GLY A 111 0.79 -14.58 -5.94
N SER A 112 0.91 -13.78 -4.88
CA SER A 112 -0.21 -13.26 -4.11
C SER A 112 -0.16 -11.74 -4.03
N VAL A 113 -1.32 -11.11 -4.00
CA VAL A 113 -1.47 -9.69 -3.68
C VAL A 113 -2.42 -9.55 -2.50
N GLU A 114 -2.12 -8.59 -1.63
CA GLU A 114 -2.98 -8.30 -0.49
C GLU A 114 -4.31 -7.71 -0.97
N SER A 115 -5.41 -8.32 -0.55
CA SER A 115 -6.76 -7.83 -0.81
C SER A 115 -7.22 -6.93 0.33
N SER A 116 -8.05 -5.94 0.00
CA SER A 116 -8.68 -5.09 1.02
C SER A 116 -9.52 -5.92 2.00
N ASN A 117 -9.33 -5.67 3.29
CA ASN A 117 -10.14 -6.25 4.37
C ASN A 117 -11.44 -5.45 4.61
N VAL A 118 -11.74 -4.47 3.77
CA VAL A 118 -12.95 -3.66 3.87
C VAL A 118 -14.09 -4.35 3.13
N GLU A 119 -15.16 -4.67 3.84
CA GLU A 119 -16.37 -5.20 3.25
C GLU A 119 -17.23 -4.04 2.70
N VAL A 120 -17.22 -3.90 1.36
CA VAL A 120 -17.87 -2.78 0.66
C VAL A 120 -19.35 -2.66 1.02
N VAL A 121 -20.03 -3.79 1.23
CA VAL A 121 -21.46 -3.83 1.58
C VAL A 121 -21.69 -3.23 2.98
N GLU A 122 -20.84 -3.55 3.95
CA GLU A 122 -20.93 -3.01 5.31
C GLU A 122 -20.69 -1.50 5.30
N GLU A 123 -19.68 -1.04 4.59
CA GLU A 123 -19.39 0.39 4.46
C GLU A 123 -20.50 1.17 3.76
N LEU A 124 -21.15 0.58 2.76
CA LEU A 124 -22.33 1.18 2.12
C LEU A 124 -23.51 1.28 3.09
N VAL A 125 -23.75 0.25 3.90
CA VAL A 125 -24.80 0.29 4.93
C VAL A 125 -24.51 1.36 5.98
N ASN A 126 -23.26 1.47 6.44
CA ASN A 126 -22.82 2.51 7.36
C ASN A 126 -23.00 3.91 6.78
N MET A 127 -22.68 4.08 5.49
CA MET A 127 -22.91 5.34 4.77
C MET A 127 -24.41 5.70 4.72
N ILE A 128 -25.27 4.72 4.36
CA ILE A 128 -26.73 4.91 4.29
C ILE A 128 -27.29 5.28 5.68
N THR A 129 -26.85 4.59 6.74
CA THR A 129 -27.30 4.89 8.09
C THR A 129 -26.89 6.29 8.55
N THR A 130 -25.68 6.70 8.22
CA THR A 130 -25.18 8.05 8.50
C THR A 130 -25.96 9.12 7.73
N GLN A 131 -26.25 8.88 6.44
CA GLN A 131 -27.08 9.79 5.64
C GLN A 131 -28.48 9.93 6.21
N ARG A 132 -29.10 8.82 6.61
CA ARG A 132 -30.44 8.84 7.22
C ARG A 132 -30.44 9.58 8.57
N ALA A 133 -29.39 9.41 9.38
CA ALA A 133 -29.25 10.16 10.63
C ALA A 133 -29.15 11.67 10.37
N TYR A 134 -28.39 12.07 9.36
CA TYR A 134 -28.28 13.46 8.95
C TYR A 134 -29.63 14.03 8.45
N GLU A 135 -30.34 13.27 7.61
CA GLU A 135 -31.68 13.66 7.11
C GLU A 135 -32.68 13.82 8.26
N MET A 136 -32.69 12.86 9.22
CA MET A 136 -33.56 12.95 10.38
C MET A 136 -33.25 14.15 11.24
N ASN A 137 -31.97 14.43 11.50
CA ASN A 137 -31.56 15.61 12.27
C ASN A 137 -31.97 16.90 11.56
N SER A 138 -31.79 17.00 10.25
CA SER A 138 -32.22 18.15 9.46
C SER A 138 -33.74 18.35 9.51
N LYS A 139 -34.51 17.24 9.44
CA LYS A 139 -35.98 17.29 9.54
C LYS A 139 -36.46 17.69 10.91
N VAL A 140 -35.79 17.23 11.98
CA VAL A 140 -36.10 17.64 13.35
C VAL A 140 -35.91 19.15 13.52
N VAL A 141 -34.79 19.70 13.05
CA VAL A 141 -34.53 21.14 13.09
C VAL A 141 -35.60 21.91 12.34
N SER A 142 -35.94 21.50 11.11
CA SER A 142 -37.01 22.15 10.33
C SER A 142 -38.39 22.10 11.01
N THR A 143 -38.70 20.95 11.61
CA THR A 143 -40.00 20.81 12.37
C THR A 143 -40.03 21.68 13.60
N THR A 144 -38.89 21.82 14.30
CA THR A 144 -38.77 22.69 15.45
C THR A 144 -38.95 24.17 15.08
N ASP A 145 -38.34 24.59 13.95
CA ASP A 145 -38.53 25.95 13.43
C ASP A 145 -39.97 26.25 13.05
N GLN A 146 -40.67 25.28 12.44
CA GLN A 146 -42.10 25.41 12.12
C GLN A 146 -42.97 25.52 13.41
N MET A 147 -42.66 24.73 14.44
CA MET A 147 -43.33 24.81 15.72
C MET A 147 -43.13 26.18 16.38
N LEU A 148 -41.90 26.72 16.38
CA LEU A 148 -41.60 28.03 16.91
C LEU A 148 -42.33 29.15 16.16
N GLN A 149 -42.41 29.05 14.82
CA GLN A 149 -43.19 30.01 14.02
C GLN A 149 -44.69 29.95 14.34
N PHE A 150 -45.25 28.75 14.52
CA PHE A 150 -46.65 28.58 14.89
C PHE A 150 -46.96 29.18 16.27
N ILE A 151 -46.07 28.99 17.25
CA ILE A 151 -46.22 29.56 18.59
C ILE A 151 -46.14 31.09 18.54
N THR A 152 -45.18 31.66 17.79
CA THR A 152 -45.04 33.11 17.67
C THR A 152 -46.24 33.78 16.97
N GLN A 153 -46.89 33.11 16.04
CA GLN A 153 -48.09 33.62 15.35
C GLN A 153 -49.36 33.56 16.20
N ASN A 154 -49.42 32.65 17.19
CA ASN A 154 -50.62 32.50 18.04
C ASN A 154 -50.55 33.27 19.37
N ILE A 155 -49.42 33.83 19.73
CA ILE A 155 -49.24 34.60 20.98
C ILE A 155 -49.12 36.11 20.72
N GLY A 156 -49.05 36.56 19.48
CA GLY A 156 -49.17 37.97 19.06
C GLY A 156 -50.56 38.21 18.48
#